data_949aac23c7809e2eccea0db20e157631
#
_entry.id   949aac23c7809e2eccea0db20e157631
#
_cell.length_a   1.000
_cell.length_b   1.000
_cell.length_c   1.000
_cell.angle_alpha   90.00
_cell.angle_beta   90.00
_cell.angle_gamma   90.00
#
_symmetry.space_group_name_H-M   'P 1'
#
loop_
_entity.id
_entity.type
_entity.pdbx_description
1 polymer ?
#
loop_
_entity_poly.entity_id
_entity_poly.type
_entity_poly.pdbx_seq_one_letter_code
_entity_poly.pdbx_strand_id
1 'polypeptide(L)'
;MGKIAGETEADAKGEHACAAAALFRPLAEELMAIAERLRIAAEHDTDGTLPDQSTAARASRPGHSHLALARKTYALRRKRAAIFGNPDLFGEPAWDILLDLYIAQAEGKQVSVSSACIGSAAPATTGLRWLSVLADHGLVMRENDPEDHRRVLVRLTSAGIAAMDRFFEAADY
;
A
#
# COMPACT_ATOMS: atom_id res chain seq x y z
N MET A 1 -51.99 42.19 -7.51
CA MET A 1 -52.08 40.71 -7.46
C MET A 1 -50.98 40.19 -8.37
N GLY A 2 -50.00 39.46 -8.01
CA GLY A 2 -49.72 38.63 -6.91
C GLY A 2 -48.21 38.41 -6.76
N LYS A 3 -47.81 38.35 -5.51
CA LYS A 3 -46.43 38.10 -5.06
C LYS A 3 -46.50 36.77 -4.31
N ILE A 4 -46.00 35.70 -4.83
CA ILE A 4 -45.62 34.45 -4.14
C ILE A 4 -44.99 33.49 -5.18
N ALA A 5 -43.69 33.56 -5.37
CA ALA A 5 -42.89 32.48 -5.95
C ALA A 5 -41.41 32.71 -5.58
N GLY A 6 -41.05 32.64 -4.31
CA GLY A 6 -39.67 32.82 -3.86
C GLY A 6 -39.27 32.06 -2.62
N GLU A 7 -40.18 31.34 -1.97
CA GLU A 7 -39.91 30.74 -0.66
C GLU A 7 -39.72 29.22 -0.67
N THR A 8 -39.99 28.54 -1.78
CA THR A 8 -39.88 27.06 -1.85
C THR A 8 -38.51 26.52 -2.28
N GLU A 9 -37.64 27.35 -2.85
CA GLU A 9 -36.34 26.86 -3.36
C GLU A 9 -35.22 26.94 -2.33
N ALA A 10 -35.35 27.82 -1.34
CA ALA A 10 -34.39 27.96 -0.25
C ALA A 10 -34.57 26.85 0.82
N ASP A 11 -35.79 26.40 1.08
CA ASP A 11 -36.09 25.33 2.03
C ASP A 11 -35.63 23.95 1.55
N ALA A 12 -35.79 23.65 0.27
CA ALA A 12 -35.35 22.38 -0.30
C ALA A 12 -33.82 22.22 -0.29
N LYS A 13 -33.08 23.32 -0.42
CA LYS A 13 -31.59 23.29 -0.34
C LYS A 13 -31.10 23.11 1.10
N GLY A 14 -31.82 23.60 2.09
CA GLY A 14 -31.53 23.42 3.51
C GLY A 14 -31.77 21.98 3.96
N GLU A 15 -32.83 21.35 3.54
CA GLU A 15 -33.17 19.96 3.87
C GLU A 15 -32.16 18.95 3.28
N HIS A 16 -31.74 19.15 2.04
CA HIS A 16 -30.71 18.28 1.41
C HIS A 16 -29.33 18.42 2.06
N ALA A 17 -28.96 19.62 2.50
CA ALA A 17 -27.71 19.84 3.22
C ALA A 17 -27.72 19.21 4.62
N CYS A 18 -28.87 19.26 5.31
CA CYS A 18 -29.05 18.64 6.62
C CYS A 18 -29.08 17.10 6.54
N ALA A 19 -29.72 16.53 5.53
CA ALA A 19 -29.74 15.10 5.29
C ALA A 19 -28.35 14.54 4.91
N ALA A 20 -27.57 15.27 4.11
CA ALA A 20 -26.20 14.89 3.79
C ALA A 20 -25.28 14.94 5.02
N ALA A 21 -25.41 15.97 5.85
CA ALA A 21 -24.64 16.07 7.10
C ALA A 21 -24.97 14.94 8.08
N ALA A 22 -26.22 14.49 8.16
CA ALA A 22 -26.64 13.38 9.01
C ALA A 22 -26.07 12.03 8.53
N LEU A 23 -25.88 11.83 7.22
CA LEU A 23 -25.28 10.63 6.66
C LEU A 23 -23.76 10.53 6.90
N PHE A 24 -23.06 11.67 6.94
CA PHE A 24 -21.62 11.70 7.16
C PHE A 24 -21.22 11.75 8.63
N ARG A 25 -22.13 12.06 9.53
CA ARG A 25 -21.88 12.16 10.97
C ARG A 25 -21.31 10.86 11.58
N PRO A 26 -21.92 9.68 11.35
CA PRO A 26 -21.35 8.44 11.89
C PRO A 26 -19.96 8.12 11.33
N LEU A 27 -19.70 8.44 10.06
CA LEU A 27 -18.39 8.25 9.45
C LEU A 27 -17.32 9.16 10.07
N ALA A 28 -17.68 10.40 10.38
CA ALA A 28 -16.81 11.36 11.05
C ALA A 28 -16.51 10.91 12.49
N GLU A 29 -17.50 10.38 13.19
CA GLU A 29 -17.35 9.84 14.57
C GLU A 29 -16.44 8.61 14.57
N GLU A 30 -16.57 7.69 13.60
CA GLU A 30 -15.67 6.54 13.44
C GLU A 30 -14.24 6.96 13.13
N LEU A 31 -14.05 7.94 12.24
CA LEU A 31 -12.72 8.47 11.92
C LEU A 31 -12.06 9.12 13.12
N MET A 32 -12.81 9.86 13.93
CA MET A 32 -12.29 10.47 15.16
C MET A 32 -11.94 9.40 16.19
N ALA A 33 -12.73 8.34 16.34
CA ALA A 33 -12.44 7.23 17.23
C ALA A 33 -11.18 6.45 16.81
N ILE A 34 -10.96 6.27 15.51
CA ILE A 34 -9.74 5.65 14.96
C ILE A 34 -8.52 6.55 15.20
N ALA A 35 -8.65 7.85 14.96
CA ALA A 35 -7.58 8.82 15.20
C ALA A 35 -7.17 8.85 16.69
N GLU A 36 -8.13 8.80 17.60
CA GLU A 36 -7.87 8.76 19.04
C GLU A 36 -7.18 7.44 19.47
N ARG A 37 -7.61 6.30 18.93
CA ARG A 37 -6.93 5.01 19.16
C ARG A 37 -5.49 5.02 18.68
N LEU A 38 -5.23 5.63 17.52
CA LEU A 38 -3.87 5.77 16.97
C LEU A 38 -3.03 6.71 17.86
N ARG A 39 -3.61 7.79 18.39
CA ARG A 39 -2.92 8.71 19.31
C ARG A 39 -2.54 8.00 20.60
N ILE A 40 -3.46 7.27 21.22
CA ILE A 40 -3.23 6.50 22.45
C ILE A 40 -2.15 5.42 22.23
N ALA A 41 -2.18 4.73 21.08
CA ALA A 41 -1.16 3.75 20.73
C ALA A 41 0.23 4.38 20.54
N ALA A 42 0.29 5.59 19.98
CA ALA A 42 1.55 6.32 19.82
C ALA A 42 2.11 6.84 21.15
N GLU A 43 1.24 7.20 22.10
CA GLU A 43 1.65 7.67 23.44
C GLU A 43 2.15 6.54 24.35
N HIS A 44 1.68 5.30 24.16
CA HIS A 44 2.14 4.13 24.90
C HIS A 44 3.51 3.59 24.41
N ASP A 45 3.97 4.02 23.24
CA ASP A 45 5.29 3.64 22.69
C ASP A 45 6.45 4.50 23.28
N THR A 46 6.16 5.44 24.19
CA THR A 46 7.15 6.35 24.77
C THR A 46 7.58 6.00 26.20
N ASP A 47 7.06 4.92 26.79
CA ASP A 47 7.54 4.49 28.12
C ASP A 47 8.67 3.45 27.95
N GLY A 48 9.88 3.96 28.24
CA GLY A 48 11.12 3.27 28.00
C GLY A 48 11.35 2.09 28.95
N THR A 49 11.62 0.94 28.39
CA THR A 49 12.46 -0.05 29.06
C THR A 49 13.39 -0.73 28.03
N LEU A 50 14.65 -0.75 28.38
CA LEU A 50 15.86 -1.11 27.67
C LEU A 50 15.94 -2.60 27.25
N PRO A 51 17.04 -3.02 26.58
CA PRO A 51 17.04 -3.47 25.18
C PRO A 51 17.38 -4.94 25.14
N ASP A 52 16.72 -5.70 24.30
CA ASP A 52 17.32 -6.94 23.87
C ASP A 52 16.95 -7.27 22.42
N GLN A 53 18.00 -7.47 21.63
CA GLN A 53 18.13 -8.25 20.38
C GLN A 53 17.02 -8.22 19.28
N SER A 54 16.03 -7.34 19.38
CA SER A 54 14.97 -7.20 18.38
C SER A 54 15.21 -6.08 17.35
N THR A 55 16.32 -5.35 17.47
CA THR A 55 16.60 -4.17 16.62
C THR A 55 16.89 -4.53 15.16
N ALA A 56 17.44 -5.72 14.89
CA ALA A 56 17.70 -6.16 13.52
C ALA A 56 16.41 -6.49 12.76
N ALA A 57 15.38 -7.03 13.43
CA ALA A 57 14.10 -7.35 12.82
C ALA A 57 13.19 -6.10 12.65
N ARG A 58 13.39 -5.07 13.47
CA ARG A 58 12.65 -3.79 13.38
C ARG A 58 13.16 -2.90 12.26
N ALA A 59 14.46 -2.96 11.96
CA ALA A 59 15.07 -2.24 10.83
C ALA A 59 14.62 -2.77 9.45
N SER A 60 13.94 -3.92 9.41
CA SER A 60 13.51 -4.56 8.17
C SER A 60 12.04 -4.32 7.82
N ARG A 61 11.30 -3.52 8.60
CA ARG A 61 9.89 -3.22 8.30
C ARG A 61 9.76 -1.80 7.74
N PRO A 62 9.14 -1.65 6.56
CA PRO A 62 8.84 -0.34 5.99
C PRO A 62 8.05 0.53 6.98
N GLY A 63 8.37 1.82 7.06
CA GLY A 63 7.60 2.79 7.83
C GLY A 63 6.14 2.85 7.37
N HIS A 64 5.21 3.18 8.26
CA HIS A 64 3.77 3.24 7.94
C HIS A 64 3.47 4.23 6.80
N SER A 65 4.22 5.34 6.68
CA SER A 65 4.13 6.29 5.58
C SER A 65 4.57 5.68 4.26
N HIS A 66 5.68 4.96 4.23
CA HIS A 66 6.19 4.29 3.04
C HIS A 66 5.24 3.19 2.54
N LEU A 67 4.63 2.42 3.44
CA LEU A 67 3.63 1.42 3.07
C LEU A 67 2.40 2.07 2.39
N ALA A 68 1.90 3.18 2.93
CA ALA A 68 0.78 3.91 2.34
C ALA A 68 1.13 4.45 0.96
N LEU A 69 2.34 4.99 0.78
CA LEU A 69 2.84 5.50 -0.48
C LEU A 69 3.05 4.36 -1.50
N ALA A 70 3.60 3.23 -1.07
CA ALA A 70 3.76 2.04 -1.91
C ALA A 70 2.41 1.53 -2.43
N ARG A 71 1.41 1.42 -1.56
CA ARG A 71 0.04 1.02 -1.94
C ARG A 71 -0.58 2.00 -2.94
N LYS A 72 -0.45 3.30 -2.70
CA LYS A 72 -0.94 4.35 -3.59
C LYS A 72 -0.27 4.26 -4.97
N THR A 73 1.05 4.13 -4.99
CA THR A 73 1.83 3.99 -6.22
C THR A 73 1.40 2.75 -7.00
N TYR A 74 1.30 1.59 -6.35
CA TYR A 74 0.87 0.35 -6.97
C TYR A 74 -0.54 0.45 -7.55
N ALA A 75 -1.49 1.02 -6.80
CA ALA A 75 -2.86 1.22 -7.26
C ALA A 75 -2.95 2.16 -8.48
N LEU A 76 -2.19 3.26 -8.49
CA LEU A 76 -2.15 4.21 -9.61
C LEU A 76 -1.55 3.57 -10.87
N ARG A 77 -0.51 2.75 -10.72
CA ARG A 77 0.09 2.02 -11.85
C ARG A 77 -0.92 1.08 -12.51
N ARG A 78 -1.68 0.32 -11.70
CA ARG A 78 -2.75 -0.56 -12.21
C ARG A 78 -3.87 0.21 -12.91
N LYS A 79 -4.26 1.38 -12.38
CA LYS A 79 -5.28 2.23 -13.00
C LYS A 79 -4.86 2.79 -14.35
N ARG A 80 -3.56 3.08 -14.57
CA ARG A 80 -3.08 3.57 -15.87
C ARG A 80 -3.48 2.64 -17.01
N ALA A 81 -3.20 1.36 -16.89
CA ALA A 81 -3.55 0.36 -17.90
C ALA A 81 -5.05 0.36 -18.25
N ALA A 82 -5.91 0.45 -17.24
CA ALA A 82 -7.36 0.50 -17.43
C ALA A 82 -7.84 1.80 -18.10
N ILE A 83 -7.27 2.95 -17.71
CA ILE A 83 -7.68 4.27 -18.24
C ILE A 83 -7.29 4.39 -19.72
N PHE A 84 -6.10 3.95 -20.10
CA PHE A 84 -5.60 4.08 -21.47
C PHE A 84 -5.98 2.90 -22.38
N GLY A 85 -6.65 1.87 -21.83
CA GLY A 85 -7.16 0.73 -22.59
C GLY A 85 -6.07 -0.21 -23.17
N ASN A 86 -4.80 0.00 -22.84
CA ASN A 86 -3.70 -0.82 -23.30
C ASN A 86 -2.69 -1.08 -22.19
N PRO A 87 -2.68 -2.30 -21.60
CA PRO A 87 -1.76 -2.65 -20.50
C PRO A 87 -0.28 -2.67 -20.92
N ASP A 88 0.01 -2.92 -22.20
CA ASP A 88 1.38 -3.09 -22.69
C ASP A 88 2.14 -1.75 -22.80
N LEU A 89 1.42 -0.62 -22.84
CA LEU A 89 2.04 0.71 -22.93
C LEU A 89 2.81 1.11 -21.65
N PHE A 90 2.48 0.53 -20.50
CA PHE A 90 2.99 0.98 -19.20
C PHE A 90 3.61 -0.17 -18.38
N GLY A 91 4.06 -1.22 -19.05
CA GLY A 91 4.64 -2.39 -18.39
C GLY A 91 6.01 -2.08 -17.76
N GLU A 92 6.08 -2.15 -16.45
CA GLU A 92 7.32 -2.06 -15.68
C GLU A 92 7.41 -3.24 -14.69
N PRO A 93 7.57 -4.48 -15.16
CA PRO A 93 7.43 -5.69 -14.36
C PRO A 93 8.36 -5.72 -13.14
N ALA A 94 9.59 -5.23 -13.29
CA ALA A 94 10.55 -5.16 -12.16
C ALA A 94 10.04 -4.28 -11.04
N TRP A 95 9.50 -3.10 -11.39
CA TRP A 95 8.99 -2.16 -10.41
C TRP A 95 7.70 -2.66 -9.75
N ASP A 96 6.80 -3.26 -10.52
CA ASP A 96 5.57 -3.84 -9.99
C ASP A 96 5.86 -5.00 -9.03
N ILE A 97 6.86 -5.85 -9.31
CA ILE A 97 7.34 -6.90 -8.40
C ILE A 97 7.90 -6.30 -7.11
N LEU A 98 8.76 -5.28 -7.20
CA LEU A 98 9.36 -4.65 -6.02
C LEU A 98 8.30 -4.02 -5.12
N LEU A 99 7.32 -3.33 -5.70
CA LEU A 99 6.20 -2.75 -4.94
C LEU A 99 5.35 -3.82 -4.26
N ASP A 100 5.00 -4.89 -4.98
CA ASP A 100 4.18 -6.00 -4.44
C ASP A 100 4.89 -6.68 -3.27
N LEU A 101 6.18 -7.00 -3.42
CA LEU A 101 6.98 -7.61 -2.36
C LEU A 101 7.20 -6.68 -1.16
N TYR A 102 7.37 -5.38 -1.40
CA TYR A 102 7.53 -4.39 -0.33
C TYR A 102 6.26 -4.28 0.52
N ILE A 103 5.09 -4.22 -0.13
CA ILE A 103 3.79 -4.21 0.54
C ILE A 103 3.56 -5.50 1.31
N ALA A 104 3.78 -6.66 0.67
CA ALA A 104 3.59 -7.95 1.29
C ALA A 104 4.47 -8.14 2.54
N GLN A 105 5.73 -7.73 2.47
CA GLN A 105 6.67 -7.83 3.58
C GLN A 105 6.31 -6.90 4.75
N ALA A 106 5.82 -5.69 4.46
CA ALA A 106 5.30 -4.78 5.48
C ALA A 106 4.06 -5.35 6.18
N GLU A 107 3.24 -6.10 5.44
CA GLU A 107 2.04 -6.76 5.95
C GLU A 107 2.33 -8.13 6.60
N GLY A 108 3.57 -8.58 6.60
CA GLY A 108 3.96 -9.90 7.13
C GLY A 108 3.46 -11.07 6.29
N LYS A 109 3.20 -10.86 5.00
CA LYS A 109 2.70 -11.87 4.06
C LYS A 109 3.85 -12.53 3.32
N GLN A 110 3.74 -13.84 3.11
CA GLN A 110 4.64 -14.59 2.26
C GLN A 110 4.15 -14.56 0.80
N VAL A 111 5.07 -14.39 -0.13
CA VAL A 111 4.78 -14.35 -1.57
C VAL A 111 5.51 -15.48 -2.28
N SER A 112 4.76 -16.30 -3.02
CA SER A 112 5.36 -17.32 -3.89
C SER A 112 5.87 -16.69 -5.19
N VAL A 113 6.80 -17.36 -5.87
CA VAL A 113 7.28 -16.96 -7.20
C VAL A 113 6.12 -16.79 -8.17
N SER A 114 5.13 -17.69 -8.15
CA SER A 114 3.93 -17.59 -9.00
C SER A 114 3.11 -16.34 -8.70
N SER A 115 2.90 -16.03 -7.40
CA SER A 115 2.18 -14.82 -6.98
C SER A 115 2.92 -13.55 -7.40
N ALA A 116 4.25 -13.50 -7.25
CA ALA A 116 5.06 -12.37 -7.69
C ALA A 116 5.00 -12.16 -9.21
N CYS A 117 4.94 -13.26 -9.99
CA CYS A 117 4.71 -13.15 -11.44
C CYS A 117 3.34 -12.52 -11.76
N ILE A 118 2.29 -12.85 -11.03
CA ILE A 118 0.98 -12.20 -11.17
C ILE A 118 1.09 -10.71 -10.77
N GLY A 119 1.79 -10.43 -9.68
CA GLY A 119 2.08 -9.08 -9.20
C GLY A 119 2.79 -8.21 -10.24
N SER A 120 3.63 -8.80 -11.09
CA SER A 120 4.38 -8.09 -12.14
C SER A 120 3.52 -7.43 -13.23
N ALA A 121 2.23 -7.75 -13.32
CA ALA A 121 1.31 -7.29 -14.37
C ALA A 121 1.80 -7.58 -15.81
N ALA A 122 2.60 -8.61 -15.99
CA ALA A 122 3.18 -9.05 -17.25
C ALA A 122 2.96 -10.56 -17.43
N PRO A 123 3.18 -11.11 -18.65
CA PRO A 123 3.18 -12.56 -18.84
C PRO A 123 4.12 -13.26 -17.86
N ALA A 124 3.72 -14.43 -17.37
CA ALA A 124 4.46 -15.16 -16.33
C ALA A 124 5.94 -15.38 -16.67
N THR A 125 6.26 -15.66 -17.93
CA THR A 125 7.65 -15.81 -18.42
C THR A 125 8.45 -14.51 -18.27
N THR A 126 7.82 -13.37 -18.49
CA THR A 126 8.42 -12.04 -18.31
C THR A 126 8.64 -11.78 -16.81
N GLY A 127 7.65 -12.08 -15.98
CA GLY A 127 7.77 -11.97 -14.51
C GLY A 127 8.91 -12.83 -13.96
N LEU A 128 9.03 -14.09 -14.40
CA LEU A 128 10.12 -14.99 -14.01
C LEU A 128 11.50 -14.45 -14.42
N ARG A 129 11.63 -13.91 -15.63
CA ARG A 129 12.87 -13.28 -16.09
C ARG A 129 13.26 -12.10 -15.20
N TRP A 130 12.31 -11.23 -14.88
CA TRP A 130 12.59 -10.07 -14.04
C TRP A 130 12.90 -10.47 -12.59
N LEU A 131 12.26 -11.50 -12.05
CA LEU A 131 12.63 -12.05 -10.74
C LEU A 131 14.09 -12.56 -10.73
N SER A 132 14.57 -13.15 -11.82
CA SER A 132 15.98 -13.55 -11.94
C SER A 132 16.90 -12.35 -11.98
N VAL A 133 16.59 -11.35 -12.80
CA VAL A 133 17.37 -10.09 -12.87
C VAL A 133 17.44 -9.41 -11.50
N LEU A 134 16.32 -9.29 -10.79
CA LEU A 134 16.28 -8.68 -9.46
C LEU A 134 17.08 -9.49 -8.43
N ALA A 135 17.11 -10.82 -8.55
CA ALA A 135 17.92 -11.67 -7.69
C ALA A 135 19.42 -11.51 -7.98
N ASP A 136 19.80 -11.45 -9.26
CA ASP A 136 21.19 -11.21 -9.69
C ASP A 136 21.71 -9.85 -9.20
N HIS A 137 20.83 -8.85 -9.08
CA HIS A 137 21.15 -7.56 -8.49
C HIS A 137 21.07 -7.54 -6.95
N GLY A 138 20.78 -8.66 -6.32
CA GLY A 138 20.72 -8.78 -4.86
C GLY A 138 19.55 -8.05 -4.20
N LEU A 139 18.52 -7.66 -4.97
CA LEU A 139 17.36 -6.93 -4.46
C LEU A 139 16.27 -7.87 -3.92
N VAL A 140 16.18 -9.08 -4.47
CA VAL A 140 15.27 -10.13 -4.01
C VAL A 140 16.03 -11.41 -3.75
N MET A 141 15.46 -12.28 -2.92
CA MET A 141 15.96 -13.62 -2.69
C MET A 141 14.83 -14.63 -2.81
N ARG A 142 15.21 -15.85 -3.21
CA ARG A 142 14.30 -16.99 -3.33
C ARG A 142 14.68 -18.02 -2.29
N GLU A 143 13.70 -18.61 -1.64
CA GLU A 143 13.90 -19.68 -0.66
C GLU A 143 12.79 -20.72 -0.80
N ASN A 144 13.10 -21.99 -0.50
CA ASN A 144 12.08 -23.01 -0.48
C ASN A 144 11.13 -22.77 0.69
N ASP A 145 9.83 -22.99 0.49
CA ASP A 145 8.86 -22.92 1.58
C ASP A 145 9.13 -24.11 2.54
N PRO A 146 9.35 -23.88 3.82
CA PRO A 146 9.61 -24.96 4.78
C PRO A 146 8.39 -25.83 5.02
N GLU A 147 7.17 -25.31 4.80
CA GLU A 147 5.92 -26.05 5.00
C GLU A 147 5.44 -26.76 3.73
N ASP A 148 5.81 -26.24 2.54
CA ASP A 148 5.46 -26.84 1.25
C ASP A 148 6.67 -26.78 0.29
N HIS A 149 7.43 -27.85 0.22
CA HIS A 149 8.63 -27.96 -0.63
C HIS A 149 8.37 -27.82 -2.14
N ARG A 150 7.10 -27.80 -2.58
CA ARG A 150 6.71 -27.52 -3.96
C ARG A 150 6.68 -26.02 -4.25
N ARG A 151 6.70 -25.19 -3.21
CA ARG A 151 6.64 -23.73 -3.33
C ARG A 151 8.01 -23.14 -3.15
N VAL A 152 8.31 -22.17 -4.00
CA VAL A 152 9.45 -21.27 -3.82
C VAL A 152 8.90 -19.91 -3.43
N LEU A 153 9.31 -19.43 -2.28
CA LEU A 153 8.98 -18.10 -1.79
C LEU A 153 9.98 -17.08 -2.35
N VAL A 154 9.54 -15.85 -2.46
CA VAL A 154 10.36 -14.72 -2.86
C VAL A 154 10.10 -13.55 -1.93
N ARG A 155 11.16 -12.86 -1.53
CA ARG A 155 11.09 -11.66 -0.68
C ARG A 155 12.19 -10.68 -1.02
N LEU A 156 12.03 -9.44 -0.60
CA LEU A 156 13.11 -8.45 -0.68
C LEU A 156 14.25 -8.84 0.27
N THR A 157 15.46 -8.59 -0.18
CA THR A 157 16.65 -8.60 0.71
C THR A 157 16.67 -7.32 1.55
N SER A 158 17.57 -7.26 2.56
CA SER A 158 17.80 -6.01 3.29
C SER A 158 18.25 -4.87 2.36
N ALA A 159 19.04 -5.17 1.33
CA ALA A 159 19.44 -4.21 0.31
C ALA A 159 18.24 -3.73 -0.54
N GLY A 160 17.33 -4.65 -0.89
CA GLY A 160 16.10 -4.34 -1.61
C GLY A 160 15.17 -3.43 -0.79
N ILE A 161 14.97 -3.74 0.50
CA ILE A 161 14.18 -2.89 1.41
C ILE A 161 14.79 -1.50 1.52
N ALA A 162 16.10 -1.41 1.79
CA ALA A 162 16.79 -0.13 1.92
C ALA A 162 16.74 0.71 0.63
N ALA A 163 16.73 0.07 -0.55
CA ALA A 163 16.55 0.75 -1.82
C ALA A 163 15.13 1.32 -1.97
N MET A 164 14.12 0.55 -1.59
CA MET A 164 12.71 0.99 -1.61
C MET A 164 12.45 2.12 -0.62
N ASP A 165 13.02 2.03 0.59
CA ASP A 165 12.91 3.08 1.60
C ASP A 165 13.48 4.40 1.09
N ARG A 166 14.71 4.39 0.54
CA ARG A 166 15.32 5.58 -0.07
C ARG A 166 14.49 6.16 -1.22
N PHE A 167 13.86 5.30 -2.03
CA PHE A 167 12.99 5.77 -3.09
C PHE A 167 11.77 6.51 -2.51
N PHE A 168 11.13 5.97 -1.48
CA PHE A 168 9.96 6.60 -0.87
C PHE A 168 10.31 7.86 -0.08
N GLU A 169 11.46 7.90 0.57
CA GLU A 169 12.01 9.12 1.18
C GLU A 169 12.19 10.23 0.15
N ALA A 170 12.71 9.89 -1.03
CA ALA A 170 12.90 10.86 -2.12
C ALA A 170 11.58 11.28 -2.81
N ALA A 171 10.52 10.47 -2.71
CA ALA A 171 9.22 10.73 -3.33
C ALA A 171 8.24 11.49 -2.43
N ASP A 172 8.56 11.65 -1.14
CA ASP A 172 7.69 12.25 -0.12
C ASP A 172 7.90 13.79 0.01
N TYR A 173 8.43 14.43 -1.07
CA TYR A 173 8.60 15.89 -1.18
C TYR A 173 7.39 16.57 -1.81
#